data_c1a51996d966d20e31876566670cf3a0
#
_entry.id   c1a51996d966d20e31876566670cf3a0
#
_cell.length_a   1.000
_cell.length_b   1.000
_cell.length_c   1.000
_cell.angle_alpha   90.00
_cell.angle_beta   90.00
_cell.angle_gamma   90.00
#
_symmetry.space_group_name_H-M   'P 1'
#
loop_
_entity.id
_entity.type
_entity.pdbx_description
1 polymer ?
#
loop_
_entity_poly.entity_id
_entity_poly.type
_entity_poly.pdbx_seq_one_letter_code
_entity_poly.pdbx_strand_id
1 'polypeptide(L)'
;MLQLGTKAETLKKLYNKLGKAKVLESYSFTVAEWEKEPSDIWDKVREAIQDDRLIVRSSALNEDTNESSQAGKFESVGDVCGEKAFFEAVHTVVSSFDDTNPDNQILVQPMLQSVKICGVAFTMDPSTMGNYYVINYDTTGSTSAITSGTGTENKLLYVFKGTNRSKRKLPEYIENLVFTLGE
;
A
#
# COMPACT_ATOMS: atom_id res chain seq x y z
N MET A 1 5.30 16.90 13.23
CA MET A 1 5.61 16.17 11.99
C MET A 1 5.24 14.70 12.22
N LEU A 2 4.47 14.07 11.34
CA LEU A 2 4.07 12.68 11.49
C LEU A 2 5.31 11.81 11.25
N GLN A 3 5.79 11.11 12.26
CA GLN A 3 6.89 10.18 12.08
C GLN A 3 6.31 8.91 11.41
N LEU A 4 6.70 8.66 10.17
CA LEU A 4 6.33 7.47 9.43
C LEU A 4 7.11 6.27 10.00
N GLY A 5 6.47 5.11 10.01
CA GLY A 5 7.07 3.84 10.40
C GLY A 5 6.99 2.85 9.24
N THR A 6 6.84 1.58 9.54
CA THR A 6 6.57 0.55 8.53
C THR A 6 5.27 0.86 7.75
N LYS A 7 5.04 0.16 6.66
CA LYS A 7 3.78 0.28 5.88
C LYS A 7 2.54 0.10 6.78
N ALA A 8 2.54 -0.94 7.62
CA ALA A 8 1.44 -1.21 8.56
C ALA A 8 1.25 -0.10 9.59
N GLU A 9 2.33 0.37 10.21
CA GLU A 9 2.30 1.44 11.20
C GLU A 9 1.83 2.77 10.59
N THR A 10 2.29 3.08 9.38
CA THR A 10 1.92 4.29 8.67
C THR A 10 0.43 4.29 8.33
N LEU A 11 -0.10 3.18 7.79
CA LEU A 11 -1.52 3.05 7.50
C LEU A 11 -2.38 3.15 8.77
N LYS A 12 -1.96 2.52 9.86
CA LYS A 12 -2.64 2.64 11.16
C LYS A 12 -2.68 4.09 11.67
N LYS A 13 -1.57 4.85 11.51
CA LYS A 13 -1.51 6.27 11.89
C LYS A 13 -2.41 7.15 11.02
N LEU A 14 -2.60 6.80 9.75
CA LEU A 14 -3.43 7.54 8.79
C LEU A 14 -4.91 7.15 8.85
N TYR A 15 -5.25 6.03 9.48
CA TYR A 15 -6.63 5.56 9.56
C TYR A 15 -7.56 6.62 10.16
N ASN A 16 -8.65 6.92 9.45
CA ASN A 16 -9.64 7.96 9.80
C ASN A 16 -9.09 9.40 9.94
N LYS A 17 -7.88 9.68 9.44
CA LYS A 17 -7.30 11.03 9.50
C LYS A 17 -7.37 11.80 8.18
N LEU A 18 -7.58 11.10 7.05
CA LEU A 18 -7.62 11.72 5.74
C LEU A 18 -9.02 12.19 5.38
N GLY A 19 -9.16 13.44 4.89
CA GLY A 19 -10.44 14.04 4.56
C GLY A 19 -11.03 13.56 3.23
N LYS A 20 -10.19 13.27 2.25
CA LYS A 20 -10.59 12.91 0.88
C LYS A 20 -10.23 11.48 0.46
N ALA A 21 -9.41 10.80 1.24
CA ALA A 21 -9.02 9.42 1.01
C ALA A 21 -9.50 8.53 2.16
N LYS A 22 -9.73 7.27 1.85
CA LYS A 22 -10.04 6.25 2.84
C LYS A 22 -8.85 5.30 2.95
N VAL A 23 -8.31 5.16 4.15
CA VAL A 23 -7.43 4.05 4.48
C VAL A 23 -8.30 2.85 4.82
N LEU A 24 -8.03 1.71 4.20
CA LEU A 24 -8.78 0.48 4.45
C LEU A 24 -8.51 -0.04 5.87
N GLU A 25 -9.48 -0.74 6.42
CA GLU A 25 -9.27 -1.56 7.60
C GLU A 25 -8.10 -2.50 7.36
N SER A 26 -7.33 -2.74 8.39
CA SER A 26 -6.16 -3.61 8.26
C SER A 26 -5.85 -4.26 9.59
N TYR A 27 -5.29 -5.46 9.52
CA TYR A 27 -4.70 -6.13 10.66
C TYR A 27 -3.23 -6.41 10.35
N SER A 28 -2.37 -6.21 11.33
CA SER A 28 -0.94 -6.48 11.19
C SER A 28 -0.43 -7.25 12.38
N PHE A 29 0.51 -8.15 12.13
CA PHE A 29 1.16 -8.99 13.11
C PHE A 29 2.61 -9.23 12.69
N THR A 30 3.44 -9.63 13.65
CA THR A 30 4.86 -9.96 13.40
C THR A 30 5.02 -11.42 12.99
N VAL A 31 6.18 -11.75 12.43
CA VAL A 31 6.57 -13.15 12.15
C VAL A 31 6.56 -13.95 13.45
N ALA A 32 7.09 -13.39 14.56
CA ALA A 32 7.10 -14.06 15.86
C ALA A 32 5.70 -14.36 16.39
N GLU A 33 4.75 -13.46 16.24
CA GLU A 33 3.35 -13.70 16.64
C GLU A 33 2.71 -14.79 15.79
N TRP A 34 2.98 -14.80 14.48
CA TRP A 34 2.51 -15.82 13.58
C TRP A 34 3.03 -17.22 13.92
N GLU A 35 4.34 -17.36 14.16
CA GLU A 35 4.96 -18.64 14.50
C GLU A 35 4.44 -19.22 15.82
N LYS A 36 4.04 -18.33 16.74
CA LYS A 36 3.55 -18.76 18.05
C LYS A 36 2.10 -19.27 18.01
N GLU A 37 1.20 -18.53 17.38
CA GLU A 37 -0.24 -18.77 17.46
C GLU A 37 -0.96 -18.48 16.12
N PRO A 38 -0.73 -19.27 15.04
CA PRO A 38 -1.29 -18.98 13.72
C PRO A 38 -2.81 -18.94 13.67
N SER A 39 -3.48 -19.86 14.37
CA SER A 39 -4.95 -19.91 14.38
C SER A 39 -5.58 -18.72 15.10
N ASP A 40 -4.98 -18.24 16.18
CA ASP A 40 -5.42 -17.04 16.89
C ASP A 40 -5.26 -15.79 16.03
N ILE A 41 -4.21 -15.73 15.21
CA ILE A 41 -4.02 -14.65 14.22
C ILE A 41 -5.14 -14.67 13.18
N TRP A 42 -5.52 -15.85 12.68
CA TRP A 42 -6.62 -15.95 11.72
C TRP A 42 -7.94 -15.43 12.32
N ASP A 43 -8.27 -15.84 13.53
CA ASP A 43 -9.49 -15.41 14.21
C ASP A 43 -9.51 -13.88 14.38
N LYS A 44 -8.40 -13.27 14.81
CA LYS A 44 -8.25 -11.83 14.94
C LYS A 44 -8.37 -11.09 13.59
N VAL A 45 -7.81 -11.65 12.52
CA VAL A 45 -7.97 -11.11 11.17
C VAL A 45 -9.45 -11.11 10.77
N ARG A 46 -10.18 -12.19 11.02
CA ARG A 46 -11.61 -12.29 10.70
C ARG A 46 -12.49 -11.37 11.55
N GLU A 47 -12.10 -11.11 12.79
CA GLU A 47 -12.76 -10.12 13.64
C GLU A 47 -12.55 -8.69 13.12
N ALA A 48 -11.32 -8.37 12.73
CA ALA A 48 -10.95 -7.03 12.27
C ALA A 48 -11.41 -6.72 10.83
N ILE A 49 -11.46 -7.74 9.96
CA ILE A 49 -11.75 -7.59 8.53
C ILE A 49 -12.89 -8.52 8.15
N GLN A 50 -14.07 -7.94 7.89
CA GLN A 50 -15.28 -8.69 7.53
C GLN A 50 -15.44 -8.88 6.01
N ASP A 51 -14.33 -8.94 5.28
CA ASP A 51 -14.31 -9.18 3.84
C ASP A 51 -13.88 -10.63 3.55
N ASP A 52 -14.51 -11.27 2.56
CA ASP A 52 -14.18 -12.65 2.19
C ASP A 52 -12.90 -12.77 1.35
N ARG A 53 -12.49 -11.68 0.73
CA ARG A 53 -11.27 -11.62 -0.08
C ARG A 53 -10.25 -10.70 0.57
N LEU A 54 -9.09 -11.25 0.83
CA LEU A 54 -8.00 -10.54 1.49
C LEU A 54 -6.81 -10.39 0.55
N ILE A 55 -5.97 -9.42 0.86
CA ILE A 55 -4.60 -9.32 0.37
C ILE A 55 -3.64 -9.38 1.56
N VAL A 56 -2.65 -10.26 1.48
CA VAL A 56 -1.59 -10.43 2.47
C VAL A 56 -0.31 -9.83 1.90
N ARG A 57 0.33 -8.92 2.64
CA ARG A 57 1.46 -8.12 2.16
C ARG A 57 2.59 -8.09 3.17
N SER A 58 3.79 -7.96 2.68
CA SER A 58 4.94 -7.61 3.53
C SER A 58 4.82 -6.19 4.08
N SER A 59 5.36 -5.99 5.26
CA SER A 59 5.59 -4.69 5.90
C SER A 59 6.90 -4.76 6.70
N ALA A 60 8.00 -5.01 5.99
CA ALA A 60 9.31 -5.17 6.61
C ALA A 60 9.81 -3.87 7.25
N LEU A 61 10.60 -4.00 8.31
CA LEU A 61 11.17 -2.86 9.04
C LEU A 61 12.15 -2.03 8.18
N ASN A 62 12.75 -2.66 7.18
CA ASN A 62 13.74 -2.05 6.27
C ASN A 62 13.23 -1.87 4.83
N GLU A 63 11.91 -2.00 4.60
CA GLU A 63 11.31 -1.83 3.27
C GLU A 63 11.43 -0.38 2.75
N ASP A 64 11.32 0.59 3.64
CA ASP A 64 11.39 2.03 3.34
C ASP A 64 12.57 2.68 4.09
N THR A 65 13.80 2.38 3.70
CA THR A 65 14.96 3.12 4.21
C THR A 65 15.15 4.41 3.40
N ASN A 66 15.73 5.45 4.04
CA ASN A 66 16.03 6.73 3.38
C ASN A 66 17.02 6.62 2.20
N GLU A 67 17.65 5.48 2.01
CA GLU A 67 18.71 5.27 1.02
C GLU A 67 18.29 4.44 -0.19
N SER A 68 17.21 3.64 -0.09
CA SER A 68 16.71 2.85 -1.23
C SER A 68 15.23 2.48 -1.05
N SER A 69 14.42 2.74 -2.07
CA SER A 69 13.07 2.16 -2.16
C SER A 69 13.21 0.70 -2.62
N GLN A 70 12.79 -0.23 -1.78
CA GLN A 70 12.73 -1.66 -2.11
C GLN A 70 11.33 -2.06 -2.62
N ALA A 71 10.61 -1.11 -3.22
CA ALA A 71 9.29 -1.36 -3.77
C ALA A 71 9.33 -2.51 -4.81
N GLY A 72 8.51 -3.53 -4.58
CA GLY A 72 8.43 -4.72 -5.44
C GLY A 72 9.42 -5.84 -5.11
N LYS A 73 10.26 -5.69 -4.09
CA LYS A 73 11.19 -6.74 -3.66
C LYS A 73 10.50 -7.85 -2.85
N PHE A 74 9.50 -7.47 -2.07
CA PHE A 74 8.78 -8.39 -1.18
C PHE A 74 7.41 -8.76 -1.75
N GLU A 75 6.96 -9.97 -1.45
CA GLU A 75 5.75 -10.53 -2.01
C GLU A 75 4.47 -9.91 -1.44
N SER A 76 3.44 -9.94 -2.28
CA SER A 76 2.07 -9.65 -1.89
C SER A 76 1.15 -10.68 -2.55
N VAL A 77 0.33 -11.37 -1.75
CA VAL A 77 -0.60 -12.39 -2.23
C VAL A 77 -2.02 -11.84 -2.16
N GLY A 78 -2.64 -11.65 -3.31
CA GLY A 78 -4.03 -11.19 -3.43
C GLY A 78 -5.02 -12.34 -3.60
N ASP A 79 -6.31 -12.00 -3.61
CA ASP A 79 -7.43 -12.95 -3.79
C ASP A 79 -7.44 -14.11 -2.78
N VAL A 80 -6.97 -13.86 -1.58
CA VAL A 80 -6.89 -14.84 -0.50
C VAL A 80 -8.28 -15.05 0.10
N CYS A 81 -8.82 -16.27 -0.02
CA CYS A 81 -10.15 -16.64 0.45
C CYS A 81 -10.09 -17.84 1.39
N GLY A 82 -10.55 -17.67 2.63
CA GLY A 82 -10.61 -18.72 3.64
C GLY A 82 -9.28 -19.02 4.32
N GLU A 83 -9.35 -19.79 5.40
CA GLU A 83 -8.24 -20.05 6.32
C GLU A 83 -7.02 -20.69 5.63
N LYS A 84 -7.26 -21.77 4.86
CA LYS A 84 -6.16 -22.48 4.20
C LYS A 84 -5.36 -21.57 3.26
N ALA A 85 -6.06 -20.81 2.40
CA ALA A 85 -5.40 -19.87 1.49
C ALA A 85 -4.68 -18.75 2.24
N PHE A 86 -5.21 -18.33 3.39
CA PHE A 86 -4.57 -17.34 4.26
C PHE A 86 -3.25 -17.86 4.81
N PHE A 87 -3.20 -19.08 5.32
CA PHE A 87 -1.98 -19.70 5.83
C PHE A 87 -0.91 -19.85 4.74
N GLU A 88 -1.30 -20.29 3.54
CA GLU A 88 -0.41 -20.40 2.39
C GLU A 88 0.14 -19.01 1.97
N ALA A 89 -0.71 -17.99 1.97
CA ALA A 89 -0.32 -16.62 1.65
C ALA A 89 0.65 -16.03 2.66
N VAL A 90 0.39 -16.21 3.96
CA VAL A 90 1.31 -15.77 5.03
C VAL A 90 2.66 -16.45 4.90
N HIS A 91 2.67 -17.77 4.66
CA HIS A 91 3.92 -18.52 4.46
C HIS A 91 4.72 -17.96 3.26
N THR A 92 4.04 -17.66 2.14
CA THR A 92 4.67 -17.07 0.96
C THR A 92 5.31 -15.72 1.29
N VAL A 93 4.57 -14.84 1.97
CA VAL A 93 5.07 -13.51 2.37
C VAL A 93 6.24 -13.62 3.34
N VAL A 94 6.15 -14.47 4.38
CA VAL A 94 7.23 -14.69 5.35
C VAL A 94 8.49 -15.21 4.65
N SER A 95 8.33 -16.15 3.70
CA SER A 95 9.44 -16.70 2.94
C SER A 95 10.11 -15.69 1.99
N SER A 96 9.46 -14.58 1.69
CA SER A 96 9.99 -13.51 0.83
C SER A 96 10.87 -12.50 1.57
N PHE A 97 10.91 -12.53 2.90
CA PHE A 97 11.81 -11.66 3.65
C PHE A 97 13.27 -12.11 3.46
N ASP A 98 14.17 -11.15 3.21
CA ASP A 98 15.61 -11.42 3.02
C ASP A 98 16.32 -11.80 4.31
N ASP A 99 15.70 -11.51 5.46
CA ASP A 99 16.25 -11.76 6.78
C ASP A 99 15.26 -12.59 7.62
N THR A 100 15.78 -13.15 8.69
CA THR A 100 15.00 -13.92 9.68
C THR A 100 14.53 -13.05 10.85
N ASN A 101 14.36 -11.75 10.62
CA ASN A 101 13.95 -10.84 11.70
C ASN A 101 12.51 -11.14 12.15
N PRO A 102 12.32 -11.60 13.40
CA PRO A 102 11.00 -11.96 13.92
C PRO A 102 10.06 -10.77 14.08
N ASP A 103 10.59 -9.54 14.06
CA ASP A 103 9.81 -8.30 14.16
C ASP A 103 9.31 -7.79 12.81
N ASN A 104 9.69 -8.44 11.69
CA ASN A 104 9.09 -8.14 10.40
C ASN A 104 7.58 -8.36 10.45
N GLN A 105 6.85 -7.43 9.87
CA GLN A 105 5.39 -7.41 9.95
C GLN A 105 4.75 -7.94 8.67
N ILE A 106 3.62 -8.58 8.84
CA ILE A 106 2.68 -8.95 7.79
C ILE A 106 1.47 -8.04 7.92
N LEU A 107 1.01 -7.48 6.81
CA LEU A 107 -0.15 -6.61 6.72
C LEU A 107 -1.25 -7.30 5.94
N VAL A 108 -2.43 -7.40 6.53
CA VAL A 108 -3.64 -7.96 5.90
C VAL A 108 -4.67 -6.86 5.71
N GLN A 109 -5.26 -6.82 4.53
CA GLN A 109 -6.28 -5.85 4.15
C GLN A 109 -7.38 -6.51 3.30
N PRO A 110 -8.58 -5.90 3.21
CA PRO A 110 -9.55 -6.30 2.19
C PRO A 110 -8.95 -6.16 0.79
N MET A 111 -9.21 -7.14 -0.08
CA MET A 111 -8.83 -7.04 -1.49
C MET A 111 -9.83 -6.17 -2.25
N LEU A 112 -9.37 -5.03 -2.76
CA LEU A 112 -10.22 -4.13 -3.54
C LEU A 112 -10.71 -4.82 -4.82
N GLN A 113 -12.02 -4.78 -5.03
CA GLN A 113 -12.68 -5.31 -6.20
C GLN A 113 -13.02 -4.19 -7.20
N SER A 114 -13.07 -4.52 -8.50
CA SER A 114 -13.50 -3.59 -9.54
C SER A 114 -12.75 -2.24 -9.52
N VAL A 115 -11.45 -2.29 -9.29
CA VAL A 115 -10.57 -1.12 -9.32
C VAL A 115 -10.62 -0.48 -10.71
N LYS A 116 -10.92 0.81 -10.78
CA LYS A 116 -10.97 1.57 -12.04
C LYS A 116 -9.66 2.27 -12.35
N ILE A 117 -8.98 2.72 -11.31
CA ILE A 117 -7.73 3.47 -11.42
C ILE A 117 -6.83 3.03 -10.28
N CYS A 118 -5.60 2.72 -10.59
CA CYS A 118 -4.56 2.46 -9.58
C CYS A 118 -3.31 3.27 -9.91
N GLY A 119 -2.45 3.50 -8.92
CA GLY A 119 -1.26 4.28 -9.18
C GLY A 119 -0.37 4.49 -7.96
N VAL A 120 0.75 5.15 -8.22
CA VAL A 120 1.70 5.61 -7.22
C VAL A 120 1.83 7.12 -7.33
N ALA A 121 1.83 7.81 -6.20
CA ALA A 121 1.99 9.24 -6.14
C ALA A 121 3.13 9.62 -5.19
N PHE A 122 3.99 10.51 -5.66
CA PHE A 122 5.07 11.08 -4.86
C PHE A 122 4.74 12.54 -4.54
N THR A 123 5.04 12.95 -3.32
CA THR A 123 4.89 14.34 -2.87
C THR A 123 6.06 15.24 -3.29
N MET A 124 7.05 14.69 -3.97
CA MET A 124 8.19 15.40 -4.53
C MET A 124 8.70 14.58 -5.72
N ASP A 125 9.26 15.23 -6.72
CA ASP A 125 9.90 14.52 -7.83
C ASP A 125 11.11 13.73 -7.32
N PRO A 126 11.11 12.41 -7.38
CA PRO A 126 12.20 11.58 -6.82
C PRO A 126 13.51 11.72 -7.60
N SER A 127 13.48 12.19 -8.85
CA SER A 127 14.67 12.32 -9.69
C SER A 127 15.37 13.67 -9.52
N THR A 128 14.59 14.74 -9.37
CA THR A 128 15.13 16.12 -9.35
C THR A 128 14.95 16.82 -8.01
N MET A 129 14.24 16.20 -7.07
CA MET A 129 13.77 16.79 -5.81
C MET A 129 12.91 18.07 -6.04
N GLY A 130 12.37 18.19 -7.25
CA GLY A 130 11.53 19.31 -7.65
C GLY A 130 10.20 19.36 -6.90
N ASN A 131 9.65 20.56 -6.75
CA ASN A 131 8.42 20.82 -5.99
C ASN A 131 7.15 20.44 -6.79
N TYR A 132 7.05 19.16 -7.15
CA TYR A 132 5.92 18.58 -7.90
C TYR A 132 5.29 17.42 -7.13
N TYR A 133 3.98 17.24 -7.31
CA TYR A 133 3.40 15.91 -7.15
C TYR A 133 3.66 15.14 -8.45
N VAL A 134 4.21 13.93 -8.34
CA VAL A 134 4.45 13.05 -9.48
C VAL A 134 3.53 11.84 -9.34
N ILE A 135 2.62 11.69 -10.30
CA ILE A 135 1.54 10.68 -10.24
C ILE A 135 1.70 9.76 -11.44
N ASN A 136 2.00 8.50 -11.18
CA ASN A 136 2.01 7.44 -12.18
C ASN A 136 0.79 6.54 -11.96
N TYR A 137 -0.10 6.47 -12.94
CA TYR A 137 -1.38 5.77 -12.79
C TYR A 137 -1.81 5.03 -14.05
N ASP A 138 -2.61 3.99 -13.84
CA ASP A 138 -3.22 3.14 -14.85
C ASP A 138 -4.74 3.20 -14.74
N THR A 139 -5.43 3.18 -15.87
CA THR A 139 -6.90 3.24 -15.96
C THR A 139 -7.53 1.95 -16.48
N THR A 140 -6.75 0.88 -16.63
CA THR A 140 -7.23 -0.43 -17.09
C THR A 140 -7.85 -1.28 -15.97
N GLY A 141 -7.64 -0.88 -14.72
CA GLY A 141 -8.08 -1.62 -13.54
C GLY A 141 -7.10 -2.67 -13.04
N SER A 142 -5.94 -2.80 -13.67
CA SER A 142 -4.87 -3.68 -13.20
C SER A 142 -4.16 -3.08 -12.00
N THR A 143 -4.23 -3.73 -10.85
CA THR A 143 -3.58 -3.26 -9.61
C THR A 143 -2.07 -3.53 -9.57
N SER A 144 -1.56 -4.39 -10.45
CA SER A 144 -0.14 -4.77 -10.53
C SER A 144 0.61 -4.08 -11.68
N ALA A 145 -0.09 -3.50 -12.66
CA ALA A 145 0.50 -2.94 -13.87
C ALA A 145 1.61 -1.92 -13.62
N ILE A 146 1.44 -1.06 -12.62
CA ILE A 146 2.40 0.00 -12.30
C ILE A 146 3.61 -0.54 -11.54
N THR A 147 3.39 -1.42 -10.55
CA THR A 147 4.46 -1.95 -9.71
C THR A 147 5.32 -2.99 -10.43
N SER A 148 4.73 -3.76 -11.37
CA SER A 148 5.45 -4.73 -12.19
C SER A 148 6.11 -4.13 -13.44
N GLY A 149 5.79 -2.87 -13.79
CA GLY A 149 6.29 -2.23 -15.01
C GLY A 149 5.73 -2.80 -16.31
N THR A 150 4.72 -3.68 -16.23
CA THR A 150 4.13 -4.38 -17.41
C THR A 150 2.94 -3.63 -18.01
N GLY A 151 2.51 -2.51 -17.42
CA GLY A 151 1.37 -1.73 -17.89
C GLY A 151 1.66 -1.05 -19.23
N THR A 152 0.78 -1.25 -20.22
CA THR A 152 0.88 -0.65 -21.55
C THR A 152 0.26 0.73 -21.64
N GLU A 153 -0.53 1.15 -20.63
CA GLU A 153 -1.26 2.41 -20.60
C GLU A 153 -0.91 3.29 -19.37
N ASN A 154 0.30 3.17 -18.87
CA ASN A 154 0.76 3.99 -17.74
C ASN A 154 0.77 5.47 -18.11
N LYS A 155 0.10 6.28 -17.31
CA LYS A 155 0.05 7.74 -17.45
C LYS A 155 0.89 8.38 -16.36
N LEU A 156 1.83 9.24 -16.78
CA LEU A 156 2.69 9.99 -15.86
C LEU A 156 2.27 11.46 -15.88
N LEU A 157 2.00 12.01 -14.71
CA LEU A 157 1.55 13.39 -14.54
C LEU A 157 2.42 14.11 -13.50
N TYR A 158 2.91 15.28 -13.88
CA TYR A 158 3.60 16.21 -12.99
C TYR A 158 2.68 17.39 -12.65
N VAL A 159 2.42 17.63 -11.37
CA VAL A 159 1.61 18.73 -10.89
C VAL A 159 2.46 19.67 -10.06
N PHE A 160 2.79 20.85 -10.58
CA PHE A 160 3.57 21.83 -9.83
C PHE A 160 2.80 22.33 -8.60
N LYS A 161 3.39 22.25 -7.43
CA LYS A 161 2.72 22.61 -6.17
C LYS A 161 2.42 24.10 -6.06
N GLY A 162 3.22 24.96 -6.70
CA GLY A 162 3.01 26.41 -6.75
C GLY A 162 1.84 26.85 -7.63
N THR A 163 1.21 25.96 -8.41
CA THR A 163 0.09 26.35 -9.28
C THR A 163 -1.19 26.50 -8.47
N ASN A 164 -1.86 27.65 -8.62
CA ASN A 164 -3.16 27.88 -8.02
C ASN A 164 -4.17 26.81 -8.53
N ARG A 165 -4.92 26.21 -7.62
CA ARG A 165 -5.89 25.15 -7.88
C ARG A 165 -6.90 25.53 -8.98
N SER A 166 -7.40 26.77 -8.98
CA SER A 166 -8.37 27.28 -9.97
C SER A 166 -7.82 27.33 -11.40
N LYS A 167 -6.48 27.28 -11.58
CA LYS A 167 -5.81 27.29 -12.89
C LYS A 167 -5.44 25.88 -13.38
N ARG A 168 -5.64 24.84 -12.55
CA ARG A 168 -5.38 23.47 -12.94
C ARG A 168 -6.56 22.93 -13.75
N LYS A 169 -6.26 22.23 -14.83
CA LYS A 169 -7.24 21.52 -15.66
C LYS A 169 -6.98 20.02 -15.54
N LEU A 170 -7.25 19.46 -14.35
CA LEU A 170 -7.03 18.06 -14.04
C LEU A 170 -8.37 17.33 -13.92
N PRO A 171 -8.44 16.03 -14.23
CA PRO A 171 -9.60 15.21 -13.90
C PRO A 171 -9.91 15.29 -12.40
N GLU A 172 -11.18 15.23 -12.03
CA GLU A 172 -11.63 15.37 -10.64
C GLU A 172 -10.94 14.38 -9.68
N TYR A 173 -10.74 13.13 -10.11
CA TYR A 173 -10.06 12.12 -9.30
C TYR A 173 -8.59 12.46 -9.03
N ILE A 174 -7.90 13.12 -9.98
CA ILE A 174 -6.54 13.61 -9.77
C ILE A 174 -6.53 14.83 -8.84
N GLU A 175 -7.48 15.75 -8.99
CA GLU A 175 -7.60 16.89 -8.07
C GLU A 175 -7.85 16.43 -6.62
N ASN A 176 -8.69 15.42 -6.41
CA ASN A 176 -8.93 14.84 -5.10
C ASN A 176 -7.67 14.18 -4.52
N LEU A 177 -6.90 13.47 -5.35
CA LEU A 177 -5.62 12.88 -4.95
C LEU A 177 -4.62 13.97 -4.55
N VAL A 178 -4.44 15.00 -5.38
CA VAL A 178 -3.51 16.12 -5.10
C VAL A 178 -3.92 16.86 -3.83
N PHE A 179 -5.22 17.00 -3.57
CA PHE A 179 -5.72 17.57 -2.32
C PHE A 179 -5.29 16.72 -1.11
N THR A 180 -5.53 15.41 -1.17
CA THR A 180 -5.16 14.47 -0.10
C THR A 180 -3.65 14.45 0.17
N LEU A 181 -2.82 14.52 -0.88
CA LEU A 181 -1.36 14.56 -0.74
C LEU A 181 -0.86 15.87 -0.09
N GLY A 182 -1.69 16.91 -0.05
CA GLY A 182 -1.38 18.20 0.57
C GLY A 182 -1.89 18.33 2.02
N GLU A 183 -2.71 17.40 2.50
CA GLU A 183 -3.18 17.33 3.89
C GLU A 183 -2.06 16.84 4.83
#